data_f294fff9ef45ca183a83d67d7af16682
#
_entry.id   f294fff9ef45ca183a83d67d7af16682
#
_cell.length_a   1.000
_cell.length_b   1.000
_cell.length_c   1.000
_cell.angle_alpha   90.00
_cell.angle_beta   90.00
_cell.angle_gamma   90.00
#
_symmetry.space_group_name_H-M   'P 1'
#
loop_
_entity.id
_entity.type
_entity.pdbx_description
1 polymer ?
#
loop_
_entity_poly.entity_id
_entity_poly.type
_entity_poly.pdbx_seq_one_letter_code
_entity_poly.pdbx_strand_id
1 'polypeptide(L)'
;EDDVEIGPNSIVDRAALGETIVRKGAKIDALVMVAHNCQIGEGAILMAQAGIAGSSRVGRNVFLCGQAGVADHLDIGDGAIVAAKTGVTGNVKPGAMVSGSPHLDIRDWRKFWASAPQVYELVKEFKRLKARS
;
A
#
# COMPACT_ATOMS: atom_id res chain seq x y z
N GLU A 1 -7.24 -1.96 20.82
CA GLU A 1 -8.01 -0.91 21.49
C GLU A 1 -9.50 -1.06 21.18
N ASP A 2 -10.32 -0.11 21.67
CA ASP A 2 -11.77 -0.18 21.57
C ASP A 2 -12.29 -0.08 20.13
N ASP A 3 -13.46 -0.65 19.88
CA ASP A 3 -14.17 -0.58 18.60
C ASP A 3 -13.39 -1.12 17.38
N VAL A 4 -12.34 -1.92 17.62
CA VAL A 4 -11.60 -2.60 16.56
C VAL A 4 -12.40 -3.81 16.08
N GLU A 5 -12.48 -3.97 14.76
CA GLU A 5 -13.03 -5.17 14.12
C GLU A 5 -11.93 -5.92 13.37
N ILE A 6 -11.87 -7.23 13.56
CA ILE A 6 -10.91 -8.10 12.87
C ILE A 6 -11.67 -9.24 12.21
N GLY A 7 -11.58 -9.30 10.88
CA GLY A 7 -12.24 -10.29 10.05
C GLY A 7 -11.61 -11.69 10.15
N PRO A 8 -12.28 -12.70 9.62
CA PRO A 8 -11.87 -14.09 9.76
C PRO A 8 -10.54 -14.37 9.08
N ASN A 9 -9.76 -15.27 9.69
CA ASN A 9 -8.44 -15.70 9.21
C ASN A 9 -7.40 -14.57 9.08
N SER A 10 -7.62 -13.43 9.75
CA SER A 10 -6.62 -12.38 9.86
C SER A 10 -5.67 -12.69 11.01
N ILE A 11 -4.42 -12.31 10.84
CA ILE A 11 -3.34 -12.56 11.80
C ILE A 11 -2.78 -11.22 12.26
N VAL A 12 -2.65 -11.07 13.57
CA VAL A 12 -1.91 -9.96 14.20
C VAL A 12 -0.80 -10.57 15.04
N ASP A 13 0.43 -10.45 14.58
CA ASP A 13 1.59 -10.99 15.27
C ASP A 13 1.94 -10.15 16.49
N ARG A 14 2.31 -10.82 17.57
CA ARG A 14 2.88 -10.13 18.72
C ARG A 14 4.30 -9.62 18.43
N ALA A 15 4.69 -8.56 19.08
CA ALA A 15 6.08 -8.13 19.10
C ALA A 15 6.93 -9.06 20.00
N ALA A 16 8.17 -9.32 19.61
CA ALA A 16 9.14 -9.99 20.48
C ALA A 16 9.63 -9.05 21.61
N LEU A 17 9.86 -7.78 21.25
CA LEU A 17 10.14 -6.67 22.16
C LEU A 17 9.26 -5.48 21.74
N GLY A 18 8.72 -4.76 22.72
CA GLY A 18 7.75 -3.69 22.45
C GLY A 18 6.35 -4.25 22.25
N GLU A 19 5.60 -3.65 21.34
CA GLU A 19 4.20 -4.00 21.12
C GLU A 19 3.76 -3.89 19.66
N THR A 20 2.77 -4.68 19.29
CA THR A 20 1.97 -4.50 18.06
C THR A 20 0.64 -3.90 18.49
N ILE A 21 0.27 -2.77 17.90
CA ILE A 21 -0.92 -2.00 18.33
C ILE A 21 -1.90 -1.87 17.18
N VAL A 22 -3.16 -2.16 17.45
CA VAL A 22 -4.30 -1.80 16.61
C VAL A 22 -5.14 -0.79 17.37
N ARG A 23 -5.19 0.45 16.87
CA ARG A 23 -5.81 1.57 17.56
C ARG A 23 -7.31 1.61 17.33
N LYS A 24 -7.96 2.41 18.15
CA LYS A 24 -9.41 2.56 18.23
C LYS A 24 -10.07 2.69 16.86
N GLY A 25 -11.15 1.95 16.67
CA GLY A 25 -12.00 2.05 15.47
C GLY A 25 -11.37 1.52 14.18
N ALA A 26 -10.16 0.94 14.22
CA ALA A 26 -9.58 0.33 13.03
C ALA A 26 -10.40 -0.89 12.58
N LYS A 27 -10.53 -1.04 11.28
CA LYS A 27 -11.28 -2.14 10.64
C LYS A 27 -10.31 -2.98 9.83
N ILE A 28 -10.18 -4.24 10.20
CA ILE A 28 -9.33 -5.22 9.53
C ILE A 28 -10.24 -6.28 8.94
N ASP A 29 -10.26 -6.37 7.62
CA ASP A 29 -11.07 -7.34 6.86
C ASP A 29 -10.46 -8.75 6.93
N ALA A 30 -10.99 -9.69 6.18
CA ALA A 30 -10.55 -11.07 6.16
C ALA A 30 -9.15 -11.27 5.55
N LEU A 31 -8.42 -12.28 6.04
CA LEU A 31 -7.14 -12.71 5.47
C LEU A 31 -6.06 -11.60 5.46
N VAL A 32 -6.11 -10.67 6.40
CA VAL A 32 -5.10 -9.62 6.55
C VAL A 32 -3.97 -10.12 7.44
N MET A 33 -2.73 -9.77 7.08
CA MET A 33 -1.54 -10.03 7.90
C MET A 33 -0.97 -8.73 8.44
N VAL A 34 -0.97 -8.59 9.76
CA VAL A 34 -0.27 -7.52 10.48
C VAL A 34 0.91 -8.16 11.22
N ALA A 35 2.12 -7.93 10.75
CA ALA A 35 3.32 -8.50 11.33
C ALA A 35 3.72 -7.80 12.65
N HIS A 36 4.76 -8.35 13.28
CA HIS A 36 5.25 -7.90 14.59
C HIS A 36 5.65 -6.40 14.61
N ASN A 37 5.47 -5.75 15.74
CA ASN A 37 5.84 -4.36 15.98
C ASN A 37 5.15 -3.33 15.06
N CYS A 38 4.07 -3.71 14.39
CA CYS A 38 3.29 -2.77 13.60
C CYS A 38 2.39 -1.90 14.47
N GLN A 39 2.15 -0.69 14.01
CA GLN A 39 1.18 0.22 14.59
C GLN A 39 0.12 0.55 13.54
N ILE A 40 -1.11 0.14 13.80
CA ILE A 40 -2.27 0.45 12.95
C ILE A 40 -3.03 1.61 13.58
N GLY A 41 -3.11 2.71 12.86
CA GLY A 41 -3.68 3.98 13.32
C GLY A 41 -5.19 3.93 13.53
N GLU A 42 -5.68 4.92 14.26
CA GLU A 42 -7.10 5.08 14.55
C GLU A 42 -7.92 5.20 13.27
N GLY A 43 -9.02 4.46 13.19
CA GLY A 43 -9.92 4.48 12.04
C GLY A 43 -9.32 3.97 10.73
N ALA A 44 -8.13 3.37 10.73
CA ALA A 44 -7.55 2.77 9.53
C ALA A 44 -8.40 1.58 9.04
N ILE A 45 -8.47 1.43 7.74
CA ILE A 45 -9.22 0.34 7.09
C ILE A 45 -8.23 -0.51 6.26
N LEU A 46 -8.07 -1.75 6.68
CA LEU A 46 -7.25 -2.74 5.98
C LEU A 46 -8.19 -3.73 5.29
N MET A 47 -8.25 -3.65 3.97
CA MET A 47 -9.13 -4.49 3.18
C MET A 47 -8.54 -5.90 2.98
N ALA A 48 -9.36 -6.82 2.49
CA ALA A 48 -9.05 -8.23 2.42
C ALA A 48 -7.69 -8.53 1.75
N GLN A 49 -6.97 -9.47 2.33
CA GLN A 49 -5.66 -9.94 1.86
C GLN A 49 -4.55 -8.86 1.86
N ALA A 50 -4.74 -7.72 2.51
CA ALA A 50 -3.64 -6.78 2.72
C ALA A 50 -2.59 -7.36 3.67
N GLY A 51 -1.33 -7.01 3.46
CA GLY A 51 -0.23 -7.46 4.29
C GLY A 51 0.68 -6.31 4.71
N ILE A 52 1.00 -6.22 5.99
CA ILE A 52 1.92 -5.21 6.53
C ILE A 52 3.09 -5.93 7.18
N ALA A 53 4.29 -5.73 6.63
CA ALA A 53 5.51 -6.31 7.18
C ALA A 53 5.95 -5.60 8.48
N GLY A 54 6.84 -6.23 9.22
CA GLY A 54 7.19 -5.86 10.58
C GLY A 54 7.69 -4.44 10.75
N SER A 55 7.43 -3.86 11.91
CA SER A 55 7.89 -2.53 12.33
C SER A 55 7.42 -1.37 11.45
N SER A 56 6.33 -1.55 10.71
CA SER A 56 5.73 -0.51 9.88
C SER A 56 4.58 0.19 10.62
N ARG A 57 4.35 1.44 10.27
CA ARG A 57 3.28 2.26 10.81
C ARG A 57 2.25 2.59 9.72
N VAL A 58 1.02 2.31 9.99
CA VAL A 58 -0.15 2.75 9.21
C VAL A 58 -0.81 3.88 9.98
N GLY A 59 -0.89 5.06 9.39
CA GLY A 59 -1.43 6.26 10.01
C GLY A 59 -2.95 6.19 10.24
N ARG A 60 -3.49 7.28 10.78
CA ARG A 60 -4.93 7.41 11.05
C ARG A 60 -5.72 7.51 9.75
N ASN A 61 -6.90 6.89 9.70
CA ASN A 61 -7.82 6.95 8.55
C ASN A 61 -7.16 6.56 7.22
N VAL A 62 -6.14 5.71 7.24
CA VAL A 62 -5.53 5.15 6.04
C VAL A 62 -6.43 4.07 5.44
N PHE A 63 -6.51 4.01 4.12
CA PHE A 63 -7.13 2.91 3.39
C PHE A 63 -6.02 2.08 2.73
N LEU A 64 -5.81 0.85 3.21
CA LEU A 64 -5.07 -0.17 2.50
C LEU A 64 -6.04 -1.05 1.74
N CYS A 65 -6.15 -0.85 0.44
CA CYS A 65 -7.08 -1.60 -0.40
C CYS A 65 -6.64 -3.05 -0.58
N GLY A 66 -7.53 -3.86 -1.11
CA GLY A 66 -7.35 -5.31 -1.19
C GLY A 66 -6.04 -5.75 -1.83
N GLN A 67 -5.39 -6.73 -1.23
CA GLN A 67 -4.11 -7.29 -1.69
C GLN A 67 -2.94 -6.29 -1.73
N ALA A 68 -3.05 -5.13 -1.10
CA ALA A 68 -1.91 -4.22 -0.96
C ALA A 68 -0.88 -4.83 0.00
N GLY A 69 0.39 -4.70 -0.34
CA GLY A 69 1.51 -5.13 0.50
C GLY A 69 2.38 -3.94 0.91
N VAL A 70 2.74 -3.87 2.18
CA VAL A 70 3.63 -2.84 2.73
C VAL A 70 4.90 -3.50 3.23
N ALA A 71 6.04 -3.07 2.69
CA ALA A 71 7.34 -3.55 3.14
C ALA A 71 7.63 -3.12 4.59
N ASP A 72 8.67 -3.72 5.18
CA ASP A 72 9.06 -3.48 6.55
C ASP A 72 9.62 -2.06 6.80
N HIS A 73 9.50 -1.59 8.05
CA HIS A 73 10.03 -0.30 8.51
C HIS A 73 9.54 0.93 7.71
N LEU A 74 8.30 0.90 7.23
CA LEU A 74 7.71 2.01 6.48
C LEU A 74 6.67 2.78 7.29
N ASP A 75 6.48 4.02 6.91
CA ASP A 75 5.46 4.91 7.44
C ASP A 75 4.45 5.27 6.33
N ILE A 76 3.20 4.88 6.54
CA ILE A 76 2.07 5.26 5.69
C ILE A 76 1.36 6.41 6.38
N GLY A 77 1.48 7.60 5.82
CA GLY A 77 0.97 8.85 6.43
C GLY A 77 -0.55 8.86 6.61
N ASP A 78 -1.00 9.67 7.57
CA ASP A 78 -2.42 9.81 7.90
C ASP A 78 -3.27 10.13 6.66
N GLY A 79 -4.41 9.49 6.52
CA GLY A 79 -5.35 9.72 5.41
C GLY A 79 -4.88 9.25 4.04
N ALA A 80 -3.75 8.56 3.95
CA ALA A 80 -3.27 8.02 2.68
C ALA A 80 -4.17 6.89 2.18
N ILE A 81 -4.21 6.73 0.86
CA ILE A 81 -4.92 5.64 0.19
C ILE A 81 -3.92 4.83 -0.64
N VAL A 82 -3.79 3.57 -0.30
CA VAL A 82 -2.99 2.61 -1.05
C VAL A 82 -3.94 1.76 -1.89
N ALA A 83 -3.90 1.93 -3.19
CA ALA A 83 -4.80 1.25 -4.13
C ALA A 83 -4.61 -0.28 -4.09
N ALA A 84 -5.59 -1.02 -4.60
CA ALA A 84 -5.54 -2.48 -4.62
C ALA A 84 -4.29 -3.01 -5.35
N LYS A 85 -3.74 -4.11 -4.84
CA LYS A 85 -2.55 -4.79 -5.39
C LYS A 85 -1.28 -3.92 -5.46
N THR A 86 -1.22 -2.86 -4.69
CA THR A 86 -0.04 -1.99 -4.61
C THR A 86 1.06 -2.63 -3.76
N GLY A 87 2.29 -2.61 -4.26
CA GLY A 87 3.48 -2.95 -3.49
C GLY A 87 4.17 -1.68 -2.99
N VAL A 88 3.99 -1.37 -1.72
CA VAL A 88 4.59 -0.19 -1.08
C VAL A 88 6.00 -0.51 -0.64
N THR A 89 6.99 0.16 -1.23
CA THR A 89 8.43 -0.05 -0.98
C THR A 89 9.13 1.18 -0.38
N GLY A 90 8.39 2.23 -0.08
CA GLY A 90 8.88 3.46 0.55
C GLY A 90 7.75 4.16 1.30
N ASN A 91 8.09 5.15 2.11
CA ASN A 91 7.11 5.90 2.88
C ASN A 91 6.07 6.59 1.98
N VAL A 92 4.84 6.66 2.46
CA VAL A 92 3.73 7.32 1.76
C VAL A 92 3.35 8.58 2.54
N LYS A 93 3.33 9.71 1.85
CA LYS A 93 3.00 11.01 2.45
C LYS A 93 1.55 11.04 2.95
N PRO A 94 1.24 11.80 4.01
CA PRO A 94 -0.13 12.00 4.44
C PRO A 94 -1.03 12.48 3.30
N GLY A 95 -2.23 11.91 3.21
CA GLY A 95 -3.22 12.25 2.19
C GLY A 95 -2.89 11.83 0.77
N ALA A 96 -1.73 11.21 0.52
CA ALA A 96 -1.38 10.74 -0.81
C ALA A 96 -2.19 9.51 -1.24
N MET A 97 -2.46 9.42 -2.52
CA MET A 97 -3.00 8.21 -3.14
C MET A 97 -1.96 7.59 -4.05
N VAL A 98 -1.62 6.33 -3.80
CA VAL A 98 -0.55 5.61 -4.51
C VAL A 98 -1.06 4.31 -5.12
N SER A 99 -0.41 3.86 -6.19
CA SER A 99 -0.72 2.61 -6.87
C SER A 99 0.51 2.04 -7.57
N GLY A 100 0.48 0.75 -7.85
CA GLY A 100 1.52 0.05 -8.60
C GLY A 100 2.51 -0.70 -7.72
N SER A 101 3.45 -1.40 -8.36
CA SER A 101 4.53 -2.13 -7.70
C SER A 101 5.81 -2.01 -8.54
N PRO A 102 6.81 -1.26 -8.09
CA PRO A 102 6.78 -0.37 -6.92
C PRO A 102 5.71 0.73 -7.05
N HIS A 103 5.24 1.24 -5.92
CA HIS A 103 4.16 2.23 -5.92
C HIS A 103 4.60 3.57 -6.54
N LEU A 104 3.65 4.22 -7.20
CA LEU A 104 3.78 5.58 -7.74
C LEU A 104 2.60 6.43 -7.23
N ASP A 105 2.76 7.75 -7.24
CA ASP A 105 1.60 8.64 -7.13
C ASP A 105 0.55 8.23 -8.16
N ILE A 106 -0.72 8.28 -7.79
CA ILE A 106 -1.80 7.77 -8.63
C ILE A 106 -1.88 8.48 -10.00
N ARG A 107 -1.53 9.77 -10.06
CA ARG A 107 -1.53 10.52 -11.31
C ARG A 107 -0.43 10.03 -12.26
N ASP A 108 0.75 9.73 -11.73
CA ASP A 108 1.87 9.23 -12.53
C ASP A 108 1.64 7.78 -12.94
N TRP A 109 1.06 6.96 -12.05
CA TRP A 109 0.65 5.60 -12.37
C TRP A 109 -0.38 5.59 -13.51
N ARG A 110 -1.39 6.45 -13.48
CA ARG A 110 -2.39 6.57 -14.56
C ARG A 110 -1.78 6.99 -15.88
N LYS A 111 -0.87 7.98 -15.88
CA LYS A 111 -0.14 8.43 -17.07
C LYS A 111 0.69 7.29 -17.66
N PHE A 112 1.43 6.59 -16.82
CA PHE A 112 2.25 5.46 -17.25
C PHE A 112 1.40 4.40 -17.95
N TRP A 113 0.34 3.94 -17.33
CA TRP A 113 -0.50 2.88 -17.91
C TRP A 113 -1.30 3.35 -19.13
N ALA A 114 -1.71 4.61 -19.19
CA ALA A 114 -2.34 5.17 -20.39
C ALA A 114 -1.37 5.21 -21.58
N SER A 115 -0.08 5.39 -21.33
CA SER A 115 0.96 5.46 -22.36
C SER A 115 1.56 4.09 -22.73
N ALA A 116 1.53 3.13 -21.80
CA ALA A 116 2.17 1.83 -21.97
C ALA A 116 1.81 1.09 -23.28
N PRO A 117 0.54 1.04 -23.73
CA PRO A 117 0.21 0.39 -25.00
C PRO A 117 0.85 1.02 -26.23
N GLN A 118 1.22 2.30 -26.15
CA GLN A 118 1.78 3.06 -27.25
C GLN A 118 3.32 3.00 -27.31
N VAL A 119 3.97 2.58 -26.22
CA VAL A 119 5.44 2.59 -26.10
C VAL A 119 6.09 1.76 -27.19
N TYR A 120 5.56 0.60 -27.53
CA TYR A 120 6.13 -0.26 -28.57
C TYR A 120 6.13 0.43 -29.94
N GLU A 121 5.02 1.04 -30.34
CA GLU A 121 4.92 1.75 -31.62
C GLU A 121 5.80 3.00 -31.65
N LEU A 122 5.90 3.73 -30.54
CA LEU A 122 6.82 4.88 -30.42
C LEU A 122 8.28 4.47 -30.57
N VAL A 123 8.69 3.37 -29.93
CA VAL A 123 10.06 2.85 -30.06
C VAL A 123 10.37 2.42 -31.49
N LYS A 124 9.41 1.78 -32.15
CA LYS A 124 9.54 1.35 -33.56
C LYS A 124 9.67 2.55 -34.49
N GLU A 125 8.82 3.56 -34.33
CA GLU A 125 8.88 4.79 -35.12
C GLU A 125 10.21 5.54 -34.91
N PHE A 126 10.66 5.67 -33.68
CA PHE A 126 11.94 6.29 -33.34
C PHE A 126 13.12 5.57 -34.02
N LYS A 127 13.16 4.23 -33.99
CA LYS A 127 14.19 3.44 -34.68
C LYS A 127 14.18 3.67 -36.19
N ARG A 128 12.97 3.77 -36.76
CA ARG A 128 12.81 4.04 -38.23
C ARG A 128 13.33 5.43 -38.58
N LEU A 129 13.02 6.45 -37.80
CA LEU A 129 13.55 7.81 -38.03
C LEU A 129 15.05 7.88 -37.89
N LYS A 130 15.62 7.22 -36.88
CA LYS A 130 17.08 7.16 -36.68
C LYS A 130 17.82 6.46 -37.83
N ALA A 131 17.23 5.44 -38.43
CA ALA A 131 17.82 4.74 -39.58
C ALA A 131 17.80 5.56 -40.87
N ARG A 132 17.01 6.63 -40.96
CA ARG A 132 16.91 7.54 -42.11
C ARG A 132 17.87 8.73 -42.06
N SER A 133 18.46 8.97 -40.91
CA SER A 133 19.50 9.99 -40.70
C SER A 133 20.88 9.33 -40.64
#